data_60263d8dcddf4c9e7a3aa2fe31e75cc4
#
_entry.id   60263d8dcddf4c9e7a3aa2fe31e75cc4
#
_cell.length_a   1.000
_cell.length_b   1.000
_cell.length_c   1.000
_cell.angle_alpha   90.00
_cell.angle_beta   90.00
_cell.angle_gamma   90.00
#
_symmetry.space_group_name_H-M   'P 1'
#
loop_
_entity.id
_entity.type
_entity.pdbx_description
1 polymer ?
#
loop_
_entity_poly.entity_id
_entity_poly.type
_entity_poly.pdbx_seq_one_letter_code
_entity_poly.pdbx_strand_id
1 'polypeptide(L)'
;EQSFLSAHRHWHTSLRIFLSSIQRKMDAVESELHQASMPSSSDVRLELEAQFRCLYELLCGVEDRVLEFAEDWKEALCAWGMLVSPSMKRDDVPETVQHITASLQVDETLARETILSHLTRGDLVKALKQCTNFDLWIAAHLGDYFCKTQVLEEPQMLPDILMTWADTLLEEERLWRMALSYLDAIHTTEARDKMRSILFSVPLFGRDESDDFTKVEEVLSACIEYGMDDEVRIICRRLADALLEQQKYGVAIAY
;
A
#
# COMPACT_ATOMS: atom_id res chain seq x y z
N GLU A 1 12.13 -25.04 0.68
CA GLU A 1 10.68 -25.06 0.46
C GLU A 1 10.12 -26.48 0.42
N GLN A 2 10.59 -27.37 -0.47
CA GLN A 2 10.13 -28.76 -0.54
C GLN A 2 10.32 -29.55 0.77
N SER A 3 11.42 -29.30 1.51
CA SER A 3 11.69 -29.92 2.80
C SER A 3 10.69 -29.46 3.87
N PHE A 4 10.36 -28.15 3.90
CA PHE A 4 9.37 -27.60 4.81
C PHE A 4 7.98 -28.19 4.55
N LEU A 5 7.52 -28.17 3.31
CA LEU A 5 6.21 -28.72 2.92
C LEU A 5 6.09 -30.23 3.20
N SER A 6 7.18 -30.97 3.10
CA SER A 6 7.21 -32.39 3.47
C SER A 6 7.07 -32.58 4.97
N ALA A 7 7.83 -31.83 5.76
CA ALA A 7 7.78 -31.88 7.22
C ALA A 7 6.41 -31.44 7.75
N HIS A 8 5.85 -30.36 7.17
CA HIS A 8 4.53 -29.87 7.50
C HIS A 8 3.42 -30.90 7.21
N ARG A 9 3.46 -31.54 6.04
CA ARG A 9 2.50 -32.62 5.69
C ARG A 9 2.59 -33.79 6.68
N HIS A 10 3.80 -34.17 7.07
CA HIS A 10 3.99 -35.23 8.04
C HIS A 10 3.43 -34.88 9.41
N TRP A 11 3.70 -33.66 9.89
CA TRP A 11 3.18 -33.14 11.13
C TRP A 11 1.64 -33.07 11.11
N HIS A 12 1.04 -32.51 10.07
CA HIS A 12 -0.41 -32.44 9.87
C HIS A 12 -1.08 -33.83 9.86
N THR A 13 -0.46 -34.80 9.19
CA THR A 13 -0.97 -36.18 9.17
C THR A 13 -0.94 -36.78 10.56
N SER A 14 0.13 -36.55 11.32
CA SER A 14 0.27 -37.04 12.69
C SER A 14 -0.77 -36.41 13.62
N LEU A 15 -1.02 -35.10 13.48
CA LEU A 15 -2.07 -34.39 14.23
C LEU A 15 -3.47 -34.93 13.92
N ARG A 16 -3.80 -35.16 12.65
CA ARG A 16 -5.11 -35.73 12.25
C ARG A 16 -5.33 -37.13 12.81
N ILE A 17 -4.30 -37.96 12.84
CA ILE A 17 -4.37 -39.29 13.46
C ILE A 17 -4.63 -39.16 14.96
N PHE A 18 -3.92 -38.23 15.62
CA PHE A 18 -4.09 -37.96 17.04
C PHE A 18 -5.48 -37.41 17.37
N LEU A 19 -5.97 -36.44 16.59
CA LEU A 19 -7.32 -35.90 16.69
C LEU A 19 -8.39 -37.00 16.58
N SER A 20 -8.26 -37.88 15.58
CA SER A 20 -9.17 -39.02 15.41
C SER A 20 -9.13 -40.01 16.59
N SER A 21 -8.00 -40.13 17.28
CA SER A 21 -7.87 -40.90 18.49
C SER A 21 -8.56 -40.24 19.69
N ILE A 22 -8.39 -38.95 19.85
CA ILE A 22 -9.07 -38.14 20.90
C ILE A 22 -10.58 -38.21 20.67
N GLN A 23 -11.06 -37.98 19.47
CA GLN A 23 -12.47 -38.05 19.11
C GLN A 23 -13.12 -39.38 19.57
N ARG A 24 -12.50 -40.50 19.23
CA ARG A 24 -12.99 -41.83 19.63
C ARG A 24 -13.02 -42.00 21.15
N LYS A 25 -12.06 -41.44 21.88
CA LYS A 25 -12.05 -41.47 23.34
C LYS A 25 -13.13 -40.60 23.94
N MET A 26 -13.40 -39.43 23.36
CA MET A 26 -14.46 -38.54 23.79
C MET A 26 -15.84 -39.17 23.57
N ASP A 27 -16.06 -39.74 22.38
CA ASP A 27 -17.32 -40.43 22.06
C ASP A 27 -17.59 -41.61 23.03
N ALA A 28 -16.51 -42.31 23.44
CA ALA A 28 -16.60 -43.37 24.45
C ALA A 28 -16.96 -42.82 25.85
N VAL A 29 -16.31 -41.72 26.29
CA VAL A 29 -16.59 -41.09 27.58
C VAL A 29 -18.00 -40.49 27.60
N GLU A 30 -18.48 -39.84 26.53
CA GLU A 30 -19.86 -39.38 26.43
C GLU A 30 -20.86 -40.53 26.57
N SER A 31 -20.57 -41.68 25.94
CA SER A 31 -21.41 -42.87 26.03
C SER A 31 -21.46 -43.42 27.48
N GLU A 32 -20.32 -43.44 28.17
CA GLU A 32 -20.24 -43.87 29.58
C GLU A 32 -20.96 -42.86 30.52
N LEU A 33 -20.84 -41.56 30.30
CA LEU A 33 -21.48 -40.51 31.08
C LEU A 33 -23.01 -40.52 30.97
N HIS A 34 -23.53 -40.80 29.79
CA HIS A 34 -24.97 -40.95 29.58
C HIS A 34 -25.55 -42.15 30.34
N GLN A 35 -24.70 -43.12 30.73
CA GLN A 35 -25.08 -44.27 31.52
C GLN A 35 -24.91 -44.06 33.03
N ALA A 36 -24.10 -43.05 33.47
CA ALA A 36 -23.78 -42.77 34.87
C ALA A 36 -24.39 -41.44 35.31
N SER A 37 -25.50 -41.46 36.02
CA SER A 37 -26.21 -40.27 36.55
C SER A 37 -25.46 -39.53 37.67
N MET A 38 -24.31 -38.91 37.41
CA MET A 38 -23.55 -38.11 38.38
C MET A 38 -23.19 -36.70 37.87
N PRO A 39 -23.61 -35.61 38.54
CA PRO A 39 -23.78 -34.32 37.90
C PRO A 39 -22.68 -33.25 38.07
N SER A 40 -21.60 -33.33 38.76
CA SER A 40 -20.84 -32.08 39.00
C SER A 40 -19.34 -32.04 38.65
N SER A 41 -18.67 -33.17 38.51
CA SER A 41 -17.26 -33.19 38.05
C SER A 41 -17.12 -33.52 36.57
N SER A 42 -18.20 -34.01 35.94
CA SER A 42 -18.27 -34.37 34.54
C SER A 42 -18.31 -33.13 33.62
N ASP A 43 -18.99 -32.05 34.03
CA ASP A 43 -19.18 -30.87 33.19
C ASP A 43 -17.86 -30.14 32.88
N VAL A 44 -17.00 -29.95 33.91
CA VAL A 44 -15.70 -29.29 33.75
C VAL A 44 -14.76 -30.13 32.87
N ARG A 45 -14.84 -31.46 33.00
CA ARG A 45 -14.04 -32.36 32.20
C ARG A 45 -14.47 -32.35 30.73
N LEU A 46 -15.78 -32.38 30.46
CA LEU A 46 -16.33 -32.29 29.10
C LEU A 46 -16.00 -30.95 28.45
N GLU A 47 -16.08 -29.86 29.20
CA GLU A 47 -15.68 -28.55 28.71
C GLU A 47 -14.20 -28.49 28.36
N LEU A 48 -13.32 -29.00 29.18
CA LEU A 48 -11.88 -29.08 28.94
C LEU A 48 -11.58 -29.94 27.72
N GLU A 49 -12.23 -31.10 27.59
CA GLU A 49 -12.08 -31.97 26.43
C GLU A 49 -12.56 -31.30 25.15
N ALA A 50 -13.66 -30.54 25.18
CA ALA A 50 -14.14 -29.74 24.06
C ALA A 50 -13.15 -28.65 23.65
N GLN A 51 -12.53 -27.95 24.62
CA GLN A 51 -11.50 -26.93 24.34
C GLN A 51 -10.26 -27.55 23.71
N PHE A 52 -9.79 -28.69 24.20
CA PHE A 52 -8.68 -29.43 23.58
C PHE A 52 -9.01 -29.86 22.16
N ARG A 53 -10.23 -30.31 21.91
CA ARG A 53 -10.69 -30.66 20.57
C ARG A 53 -10.64 -29.48 19.62
N CYS A 54 -11.18 -28.33 20.04
CA CYS A 54 -11.11 -27.09 19.27
C CYS A 54 -9.66 -26.70 18.94
N LEU A 55 -8.75 -26.79 19.90
CA LEU A 55 -7.33 -26.52 19.67
C LEU A 55 -6.72 -27.48 18.63
N TYR A 56 -7.00 -28.77 18.71
CA TYR A 56 -6.51 -29.74 17.75
C TYR A 56 -7.13 -29.55 16.36
N GLU A 57 -8.42 -29.21 16.27
CA GLU A 57 -9.08 -28.90 15.01
C GLU A 57 -8.44 -27.68 14.34
N LEU A 58 -8.14 -26.61 15.14
CA LEU A 58 -7.42 -25.43 14.67
C LEU A 58 -6.03 -25.80 14.14
N LEU A 59 -5.24 -26.56 14.90
CA LEU A 59 -3.90 -26.99 14.50
C LEU A 59 -3.93 -27.93 13.28
N CYS A 60 -5.01 -28.67 13.08
CA CYS A 60 -5.23 -29.47 11.89
C CYS A 60 -5.69 -28.68 10.67
N GLY A 61 -5.89 -27.37 10.80
CA GLY A 61 -6.31 -26.50 9.71
C GLY A 61 -7.75 -26.69 9.29
N VAL A 62 -8.63 -26.93 10.26
CA VAL A 62 -10.09 -26.90 10.01
C VAL A 62 -10.52 -25.47 9.77
N GLU A 63 -10.98 -25.15 8.57
CA GLU A 63 -11.29 -23.81 8.09
C GLU A 63 -12.24 -23.05 9.02
N ASP A 64 -13.35 -23.67 9.40
CA ASP A 64 -14.35 -23.06 10.30
C ASP A 64 -13.73 -22.66 11.65
N ARG A 65 -12.77 -23.43 12.16
CA ARG A 65 -12.07 -23.11 13.40
C ARG A 65 -11.12 -21.94 13.26
N VAL A 66 -10.42 -21.84 12.13
CA VAL A 66 -9.58 -20.67 11.87
C VAL A 66 -10.42 -19.40 11.83
N LEU A 67 -11.58 -19.44 11.15
CA LEU A 67 -12.49 -18.29 11.07
C LEU A 67 -13.15 -17.94 12.42
N GLU A 68 -13.43 -18.94 13.26
CA GLU A 68 -14.06 -18.74 14.57
C GLU A 68 -13.08 -18.12 15.60
N PHE A 69 -11.79 -18.51 15.57
CA PHE A 69 -10.80 -18.08 16.55
C PHE A 69 -10.02 -16.82 16.15
N ALA A 70 -10.01 -16.46 14.87
CA ALA A 70 -9.32 -15.27 14.42
C ALA A 70 -10.08 -13.99 14.83
N GLU A 71 -9.36 -13.01 15.37
CA GLU A 71 -9.93 -11.73 15.77
C GLU A 71 -10.28 -10.86 14.55
N ASP A 72 -9.50 -10.98 13.48
CA ASP A 72 -9.71 -10.25 12.23
C ASP A 72 -9.34 -11.08 10.99
N TRP A 73 -9.69 -10.57 9.82
CA TRP A 73 -9.43 -11.24 8.54
C TRP A 73 -7.93 -11.41 8.23
N LYS A 74 -7.05 -10.55 8.79
CA LYS A 74 -5.59 -10.62 8.57
C LYS A 74 -4.98 -11.76 9.38
N GLU A 75 -5.43 -11.90 10.63
CA GLU A 75 -5.05 -13.02 11.47
C GLU A 75 -5.53 -14.33 10.87
N ALA A 76 -6.79 -14.37 10.39
CA ALA A 76 -7.33 -15.52 9.69
C ALA A 76 -6.51 -15.86 8.44
N LEU A 77 -6.09 -14.87 7.63
CA LEU A 77 -5.26 -15.08 6.45
C LEU A 77 -3.88 -15.66 6.80
N CYS A 78 -3.25 -15.16 7.86
CA CYS A 78 -1.98 -15.70 8.36
C CYS A 78 -2.13 -17.15 8.83
N ALA A 79 -3.15 -17.42 9.65
CA ALA A 79 -3.45 -18.76 10.13
C ALA A 79 -3.81 -19.71 8.97
N TRP A 80 -4.52 -19.23 7.97
CA TRP A 80 -4.85 -19.98 6.76
C TRP A 80 -3.61 -20.45 6.00
N GLY A 81 -2.68 -19.51 5.74
CA GLY A 81 -1.40 -19.84 5.09
C GLY A 81 -0.52 -20.77 5.91
N MET A 82 -0.65 -20.76 7.23
CA MET A 82 0.15 -21.64 8.11
C MET A 82 -0.48 -23.02 8.31
N LEU A 83 -1.79 -23.09 8.48
CA LEU A 83 -2.49 -24.29 8.98
C LEU A 83 -3.37 -24.95 7.92
N VAL A 84 -4.13 -24.16 7.14
CA VAL A 84 -5.09 -24.68 6.14
C VAL A 84 -4.38 -25.01 4.83
N SER A 85 -3.67 -24.04 4.28
CA SER A 85 -3.02 -24.14 2.97
C SER A 85 -1.55 -23.69 3.00
N PRO A 86 -0.63 -24.48 3.59
CA PRO A 86 0.80 -24.11 3.68
C PRO A 86 1.51 -24.02 2.32
N SER A 87 0.88 -24.54 1.28
CA SER A 87 1.38 -24.45 -0.10
C SER A 87 0.75 -23.30 -0.89
N MET A 88 -0.05 -22.44 -0.24
CA MET A 88 -0.69 -21.27 -0.84
C MET A 88 0.34 -20.40 -1.56
N LYS A 89 0.07 -20.08 -2.80
CA LYS A 89 0.88 -19.19 -3.63
C LYS A 89 0.29 -17.80 -3.65
N ARG A 90 1.06 -16.85 -4.18
CA ARG A 90 0.61 -15.48 -4.34
C ARG A 90 -0.72 -15.37 -5.11
N ASP A 91 -0.88 -16.19 -6.14
CA ASP A 91 -2.06 -16.15 -7.01
C ASP A 91 -3.33 -16.69 -6.32
N ASP A 92 -3.17 -17.48 -5.25
CA ASP A 92 -4.28 -18.03 -4.46
C ASP A 92 -4.79 -17.03 -3.40
N VAL A 93 -3.99 -15.99 -3.06
CA VAL A 93 -4.31 -15.02 -2.00
C VAL A 93 -5.62 -14.26 -2.25
N PRO A 94 -5.92 -13.74 -3.45
CA PRO A 94 -7.14 -13.00 -3.71
C PRO A 94 -8.40 -13.81 -3.40
N GLU A 95 -8.47 -15.06 -3.85
CA GLU A 95 -9.60 -15.96 -3.62
C GLU A 95 -9.74 -16.31 -2.13
N THR A 96 -8.60 -16.61 -1.48
CA THR A 96 -8.56 -16.90 -0.04
C THR A 96 -9.06 -15.71 0.78
N VAL A 97 -8.61 -14.49 0.48
CA VAL A 97 -9.06 -13.27 1.18
C VAL A 97 -10.55 -13.03 0.93
N GLN A 98 -11.04 -13.25 -0.27
CA GLN A 98 -12.47 -13.13 -0.56
C GLN A 98 -13.29 -14.12 0.27
N HIS A 99 -12.83 -15.36 0.41
CA HIS A 99 -13.47 -16.37 1.24
C HIS A 99 -13.48 -15.99 2.72
N ILE A 100 -12.34 -15.58 3.28
CA ILE A 100 -12.19 -15.17 4.68
C ILE A 100 -13.07 -13.95 4.99
N THR A 101 -13.04 -12.94 4.12
CA THR A 101 -13.79 -11.69 4.35
C THR A 101 -15.30 -11.82 4.13
N ALA A 102 -15.77 -12.94 3.60
CA ALA A 102 -17.19 -13.27 3.61
C ALA A 102 -17.70 -13.58 5.04
N SER A 103 -16.84 -14.11 5.91
CA SER A 103 -17.15 -14.44 7.31
C SER A 103 -16.64 -13.38 8.29
N LEU A 104 -15.42 -12.87 8.08
CA LEU A 104 -14.78 -11.85 8.90
C LEU A 104 -14.73 -10.53 8.13
N GLN A 105 -15.73 -9.67 8.40
CA GLN A 105 -15.88 -8.42 7.66
C GLN A 105 -14.69 -7.47 7.86
N VAL A 106 -14.33 -6.77 6.79
CA VAL A 106 -13.33 -5.70 6.84
C VAL A 106 -13.96 -4.47 7.50
N ASP A 107 -13.24 -3.83 8.41
CA ASP A 107 -13.68 -2.56 8.98
C ASP A 107 -13.49 -1.43 7.94
N GLU A 108 -14.57 -1.10 7.23
CA GLU A 108 -14.57 -0.06 6.19
C GLU A 108 -14.42 1.36 6.77
N THR A 109 -14.52 1.55 8.10
CA THR A 109 -14.28 2.85 8.73
C THR A 109 -12.80 3.19 8.81
N LEU A 110 -11.95 2.18 8.71
CA LEU A 110 -10.49 2.31 8.74
C LEU A 110 -9.92 2.28 7.32
N ALA A 111 -9.48 3.44 6.82
CA ALA A 111 -8.91 3.56 5.48
C ALA A 111 -7.77 2.56 5.20
N ARG A 112 -6.91 2.30 6.20
CA ARG A 112 -5.81 1.32 6.09
C ARG A 112 -6.30 -0.10 5.86
N GLU A 113 -7.36 -0.50 6.56
CA GLU A 113 -7.97 -1.82 6.42
C GLU A 113 -8.56 -2.00 5.03
N THR A 114 -9.28 -0.98 4.56
CA THR A 114 -9.90 -0.97 3.24
C THR A 114 -8.85 -1.05 2.13
N ILE A 115 -7.78 -0.24 2.21
CA ILE A 115 -6.67 -0.27 1.25
C ILE A 115 -6.02 -1.64 1.23
N LEU A 116 -5.66 -2.20 2.40
CA LEU A 116 -5.00 -3.49 2.51
C LEU A 116 -5.88 -4.63 1.95
N SER A 117 -7.18 -4.60 2.26
CA SER A 117 -8.14 -5.57 1.73
C SER A 117 -8.22 -5.52 0.20
N HIS A 118 -8.29 -4.32 -0.40
CA HIS A 118 -8.29 -4.18 -1.86
C HIS A 118 -6.97 -4.65 -2.49
N LEU A 119 -5.82 -4.34 -1.88
CA LEU A 119 -4.52 -4.80 -2.36
C LEU A 119 -4.40 -6.33 -2.35
N THR A 120 -4.83 -6.96 -1.26
CA THR A 120 -4.76 -8.43 -1.12
C THR A 120 -5.75 -9.16 -2.00
N ARG A 121 -6.88 -8.54 -2.36
CA ARG A 121 -7.84 -9.06 -3.33
C ARG A 121 -7.44 -8.84 -4.79
N GLY A 122 -6.39 -8.04 -5.04
CA GLY A 122 -5.99 -7.65 -6.39
C GLY A 122 -6.80 -6.50 -6.99
N ASP A 123 -7.67 -5.85 -6.23
CA ASP A 123 -8.49 -4.70 -6.64
C ASP A 123 -7.65 -3.40 -6.64
N LEU A 124 -6.60 -3.35 -7.45
CA LEU A 124 -5.57 -2.29 -7.40
C LEU A 124 -6.14 -0.89 -7.68
N VAL A 125 -7.11 -0.79 -8.59
CA VAL A 125 -7.77 0.48 -8.91
C VAL A 125 -8.53 1.03 -7.70
N LYS A 126 -9.26 0.16 -6.98
CA LYS A 126 -9.97 0.58 -5.76
C LYS A 126 -8.99 0.93 -4.64
N ALA A 127 -7.92 0.17 -4.50
CA ALA A 127 -6.86 0.47 -3.53
C ALA A 127 -6.26 1.85 -3.77
N LEU A 128 -5.90 2.19 -5.03
CA LEU A 128 -5.37 3.50 -5.39
C LEU A 128 -6.37 4.63 -5.13
N LYS A 129 -7.66 4.44 -5.48
CA LYS A 129 -8.72 5.43 -5.17
C LYS A 129 -8.85 5.70 -3.67
N GLN A 130 -8.71 4.68 -2.84
CA GLN A 130 -8.69 4.86 -1.38
C GLN A 130 -7.40 5.53 -0.90
N CYS A 131 -6.25 5.19 -1.50
CA CYS A 131 -4.98 5.84 -1.18
C CYS A 131 -5.02 7.35 -1.46
N THR A 132 -5.65 7.82 -2.55
CA THR A 132 -5.74 9.26 -2.85
C THR A 132 -6.45 10.06 -1.76
N ASN A 133 -7.42 9.43 -1.08
CA ASN A 133 -8.12 10.07 0.03
C ASN A 133 -7.38 9.94 1.38
N PHE A 134 -6.48 8.98 1.50
CA PHE A 134 -5.74 8.69 2.72
C PHE A 134 -4.39 9.40 2.75
N ASP A 135 -3.60 9.26 1.69
CA ASP A 135 -2.26 9.83 1.55
C ASP A 135 -1.85 9.86 0.07
N LEU A 136 -1.77 11.06 -0.49
CA LEU A 136 -1.42 11.27 -1.90
C LEU A 136 0.00 10.81 -2.25
N TRP A 137 0.95 10.90 -1.31
CA TRP A 137 2.30 10.39 -1.52
C TRP A 137 2.30 8.87 -1.74
N ILE A 138 1.56 8.15 -0.89
CA ILE A 138 1.40 6.69 -1.04
C ILE A 138 0.72 6.38 -2.38
N ALA A 139 -0.35 7.12 -2.74
CA ALA A 139 -1.06 6.91 -3.99
C ALA A 139 -0.15 7.12 -5.22
N ALA A 140 0.66 8.20 -5.22
CA ALA A 140 1.58 8.53 -6.31
C ALA A 140 2.64 7.43 -6.51
N HIS A 141 3.28 6.98 -5.41
CA HIS A 141 4.36 5.99 -5.48
C HIS A 141 3.84 4.58 -5.77
N LEU A 142 2.73 4.21 -5.17
CA LEU A 142 2.10 2.91 -5.40
C LEU A 142 1.56 2.81 -6.84
N GLY A 143 0.95 3.91 -7.35
CA GLY A 143 0.49 4.01 -8.72
C GLY A 143 1.64 3.91 -9.73
N ASP A 144 2.75 4.62 -9.51
CA ASP A 144 3.96 4.52 -10.35
C ASP A 144 4.53 3.10 -10.34
N TYR A 145 4.61 2.46 -9.17
CA TYR A 145 5.04 1.07 -9.05
C TYR A 145 4.16 0.11 -9.85
N PHE A 146 2.83 0.24 -9.74
CA PHE A 146 1.91 -0.61 -10.46
C PHE A 146 1.94 -0.39 -11.98
N CYS A 147 2.15 0.84 -12.44
CA CYS A 147 2.34 1.13 -13.85
C CYS A 147 3.65 0.52 -14.38
N LYS A 148 4.76 0.70 -13.66
CA LYS A 148 6.07 0.14 -14.06
C LYS A 148 6.09 -1.38 -14.07
N THR A 149 5.35 -2.02 -13.18
CA THR A 149 5.20 -3.48 -13.13
C THR A 149 4.12 -4.02 -14.06
N GLN A 150 3.40 -3.13 -14.77
CA GLN A 150 2.34 -3.47 -15.72
C GLN A 150 1.19 -4.30 -15.10
N VAL A 151 0.91 -4.08 -13.83
CA VAL A 151 -0.18 -4.76 -13.12
C VAL A 151 -1.44 -3.89 -12.99
N LEU A 152 -1.36 -2.58 -13.34
CA LEU A 152 -2.49 -1.67 -13.30
C LEU A 152 -3.29 -1.74 -14.60
N GLU A 153 -4.59 -2.04 -14.50
CA GLU A 153 -5.50 -2.11 -15.66
C GLU A 153 -5.86 -0.72 -16.21
N GLU A 154 -5.88 0.30 -15.36
CA GLU A 154 -6.24 1.69 -15.71
C GLU A 154 -5.03 2.64 -15.51
N PRO A 155 -4.00 2.59 -16.36
CA PRO A 155 -2.80 3.42 -16.19
C PRO A 155 -3.07 4.92 -16.30
N GLN A 156 -4.18 5.34 -16.94
CA GLN A 156 -4.59 6.73 -17.07
C GLN A 156 -4.96 7.43 -15.76
N MET A 157 -5.12 6.69 -14.67
CA MET A 157 -5.33 7.28 -13.33
C MET A 157 -4.06 7.92 -12.76
N LEU A 158 -2.89 7.40 -13.13
CA LEU A 158 -1.62 7.88 -12.58
C LEU A 158 -1.34 9.37 -12.89
N PRO A 159 -1.55 9.86 -14.11
CA PRO A 159 -1.40 11.29 -14.43
C PRO A 159 -2.17 12.20 -13.49
N ASP A 160 -3.44 11.89 -13.20
CA ASP A 160 -4.29 12.69 -12.32
C ASP A 160 -3.77 12.69 -10.87
N ILE A 161 -3.32 11.54 -10.39
CA ILE A 161 -2.73 11.39 -9.05
C ILE A 161 -1.44 12.19 -8.94
N LEU A 162 -0.55 12.08 -9.93
CA LEU A 162 0.73 12.80 -9.94
C LEU A 162 0.53 14.31 -10.07
N MET A 163 -0.46 14.74 -10.87
CA MET A 163 -0.82 16.14 -11.01
C MET A 163 -1.29 16.71 -9.68
N THR A 164 -2.19 16.00 -8.98
CA THR A 164 -2.70 16.42 -7.67
C THR A 164 -1.60 16.41 -6.61
N TRP A 165 -0.70 15.42 -6.65
CA TRP A 165 0.45 15.38 -5.76
C TRP A 165 1.42 16.54 -5.99
N ALA A 166 1.69 16.90 -7.25
CA ALA A 166 2.50 18.04 -7.58
C ALA A 166 1.87 19.36 -7.06
N ASP A 167 0.54 19.51 -7.10
CA ASP A 167 -0.16 20.65 -6.52
C ASP A 167 0.05 20.75 -5.01
N THR A 168 -0.05 19.63 -4.31
CA THR A 168 0.21 19.60 -2.85
C THR A 168 1.64 19.98 -2.52
N LEU A 169 2.63 19.55 -3.32
CA LEU A 169 4.02 19.96 -3.13
C LEU A 169 4.24 21.46 -3.34
N LEU A 170 3.46 22.10 -4.22
CA LEU A 170 3.56 23.54 -4.49
C LEU A 170 2.98 24.41 -3.37
N GLU A 171 2.24 23.85 -2.41
CA GLU A 171 1.83 24.57 -1.20
C GLU A 171 3.05 25.00 -0.36
N GLU A 172 4.18 24.29 -0.50
CA GLU A 172 5.45 24.65 0.10
C GLU A 172 6.42 25.23 -0.93
N GLU A 173 6.76 26.52 -0.81
CA GLU A 173 7.63 27.24 -1.76
C GLU A 173 8.97 26.54 -2.08
N ARG A 174 9.47 25.70 -1.18
CA ARG A 174 10.76 25.03 -1.34
C ARG A 174 10.68 23.74 -2.18
N LEU A 175 9.46 23.21 -2.41
CA LEU A 175 9.26 21.91 -3.04
C LEU A 175 8.94 22.01 -4.53
N TRP A 176 8.96 23.21 -5.14
CA TRP A 176 8.64 23.40 -6.56
C TRP A 176 9.48 22.50 -7.49
N ARG A 177 10.75 22.29 -7.16
CA ARG A 177 11.64 21.43 -7.95
C ARG A 177 11.23 19.95 -7.89
N MET A 178 10.77 19.48 -6.74
CA MET A 178 10.19 18.14 -6.61
C MET A 178 8.90 18.02 -7.41
N ALA A 179 8.02 19.04 -7.35
CA ALA A 179 6.80 19.07 -8.15
C ALA A 179 7.09 18.93 -9.65
N LEU A 180 8.14 19.63 -10.16
CA LEU A 180 8.55 19.47 -11.57
C LEU A 180 8.92 18.03 -11.93
N SER A 181 9.61 17.30 -11.07
CA SER A 181 10.01 15.92 -11.34
C SER A 181 8.81 14.96 -11.46
N TYR A 182 7.76 15.18 -10.67
CA TYR A 182 6.52 14.42 -10.79
C TYR A 182 5.73 14.79 -12.05
N LEU A 183 5.70 16.08 -12.41
CA LEU A 183 5.04 16.54 -13.63
C LEU A 183 5.73 16.04 -14.89
N ASP A 184 7.06 16.00 -14.91
CA ASP A 184 7.82 15.47 -16.06
C ASP A 184 7.51 13.98 -16.29
N ALA A 185 7.33 13.20 -15.23
CA ALA A 185 6.97 11.78 -15.31
C ALA A 185 5.60 11.52 -15.97
N ILE A 186 4.72 12.52 -16.08
CA ILE A 186 3.40 12.41 -16.71
C ILE A 186 3.49 12.41 -18.23
N HIS A 187 4.46 13.10 -18.82
CA HIS A 187 4.71 13.21 -20.26
C HIS A 187 3.52 13.76 -21.10
N THR A 188 2.64 14.57 -20.50
CA THR A 188 1.52 15.21 -21.18
C THR A 188 1.80 16.69 -21.47
N THR A 189 1.09 17.26 -22.46
CA THR A 189 1.18 18.69 -22.76
C THR A 189 0.70 19.55 -21.59
N GLU A 190 -0.34 19.11 -20.89
CA GLU A 190 -0.89 19.78 -19.72
C GLU A 190 0.12 19.85 -18.56
N ALA A 191 0.79 18.75 -18.26
CA ALA A 191 1.85 18.73 -17.26
C ALA A 191 3.00 19.67 -17.65
N ARG A 192 3.39 19.69 -18.94
CA ARG A 192 4.43 20.59 -19.43
C ARG A 192 4.04 22.07 -19.33
N ASP A 193 2.79 22.40 -19.62
CA ASP A 193 2.28 23.77 -19.44
C ASP A 193 2.26 24.18 -17.98
N LYS A 194 1.94 23.26 -17.09
CA LYS A 194 2.01 23.48 -15.65
C LYS A 194 3.44 23.67 -15.16
N MET A 195 4.41 22.87 -15.63
CA MET A 195 5.84 23.06 -15.36
C MET A 195 6.30 24.47 -15.77
N ARG A 196 5.89 24.92 -16.97
CA ARG A 196 6.15 26.28 -17.44
C ARG A 196 5.60 27.33 -16.50
N SER A 197 4.36 27.20 -16.07
CA SER A 197 3.73 28.10 -15.12
C SER A 197 4.48 28.18 -13.80
N ILE A 198 4.93 27.04 -13.26
CA ILE A 198 5.71 26.97 -12.02
C ILE A 198 7.04 27.73 -12.19
N LEU A 199 7.80 27.44 -13.26
CA LEU A 199 9.10 28.08 -13.51
C LEU A 199 8.99 29.60 -13.63
N PHE A 200 7.89 30.10 -14.21
CA PHE A 200 7.65 31.54 -14.32
C PHE A 200 7.11 32.19 -13.03
N SER A 201 6.59 31.41 -12.09
CA SER A 201 6.09 31.89 -10.81
C SER A 201 7.16 31.98 -9.73
N VAL A 202 8.28 31.26 -9.89
CA VAL A 202 9.39 31.31 -8.93
C VAL A 202 9.99 32.72 -8.91
N PRO A 203 10.05 33.39 -7.74
CA PRO A 203 10.64 34.72 -7.66
C PRO A 203 12.14 34.66 -7.92
N LEU A 204 12.59 35.28 -9.02
CA LEU A 204 13.99 35.30 -9.45
C LEU A 204 14.87 36.17 -8.58
N PHE A 205 14.30 37.21 -7.94
CA PHE A 205 15.00 38.14 -7.07
C PHE A 205 14.53 37.98 -5.63
N GLY A 206 15.48 37.91 -4.69
CA GLY A 206 15.18 37.98 -3.25
C GLY A 206 14.64 39.37 -2.87
N ARG A 207 13.92 39.42 -1.73
CA ARG A 207 13.45 40.72 -1.17
C ARG A 207 14.58 41.61 -0.64
N ASP A 208 15.75 41.01 -0.37
CA ASP A 208 16.93 41.73 0.03
C ASP A 208 17.78 42.06 -1.20
N GLU A 209 18.33 43.29 -1.22
CA GLU A 209 19.16 43.85 -2.30
C GLU A 209 20.49 43.11 -2.53
N SER A 210 20.66 41.90 -1.97
CA SER A 210 21.83 41.06 -2.22
C SER A 210 21.78 40.54 -3.67
N ASP A 211 22.88 40.67 -4.40
CA ASP A 211 23.09 40.09 -5.74
C ASP A 211 23.15 38.56 -5.69
N ASP A 212 22.16 37.95 -5.05
CA ASP A 212 22.07 36.50 -4.94
C ASP A 212 21.29 35.92 -6.13
N PHE A 213 22.05 35.43 -7.11
CA PHE A 213 21.50 34.80 -8.32
C PHE A 213 21.26 33.29 -8.15
N THR A 214 21.42 32.74 -6.95
CA THR A 214 21.30 31.29 -6.71
C THR A 214 19.95 30.76 -7.17
N LYS A 215 18.84 31.47 -6.92
CA LYS A 215 17.51 31.07 -7.39
C LYS A 215 17.36 31.12 -8.91
N VAL A 216 18.01 32.08 -9.56
CA VAL A 216 18.03 32.16 -11.03
C VAL A 216 18.76 30.94 -11.61
N GLU A 217 19.91 30.61 -11.06
CA GLU A 217 20.68 29.45 -11.48
C GLU A 217 19.92 28.14 -11.25
N GLU A 218 19.19 28.01 -10.13
CA GLU A 218 18.32 26.86 -9.84
C GLU A 218 17.22 26.72 -10.88
N VAL A 219 16.55 27.81 -11.26
CA VAL A 219 15.45 27.81 -12.25
C VAL A 219 15.99 27.50 -13.63
N LEU A 220 17.09 28.13 -14.05
CA LEU A 220 17.73 27.85 -15.34
C LEU A 220 18.25 26.40 -15.43
N SER A 221 18.83 25.90 -14.35
CA SER A 221 19.26 24.50 -14.26
C SER A 221 18.08 23.54 -14.43
N ALA A 222 16.94 23.83 -13.80
CA ALA A 222 15.73 23.02 -13.97
C ALA A 222 15.19 23.10 -15.41
N CYS A 223 15.17 24.26 -16.05
CA CYS A 223 14.77 24.39 -17.45
C CYS A 223 15.65 23.54 -18.36
N ILE A 224 16.96 23.52 -18.14
CA ILE A 224 17.89 22.73 -18.94
C ILE A 224 17.66 21.23 -18.69
N GLU A 225 17.48 20.83 -17.41
CA GLU A 225 17.26 19.44 -17.01
C GLU A 225 16.03 18.83 -17.70
N TYR A 226 14.95 19.62 -17.84
CA TYR A 226 13.68 19.18 -18.46
C TYR A 226 13.55 19.55 -19.95
N GLY A 227 14.62 20.05 -20.59
CA GLY A 227 14.63 20.38 -22.04
C GLY A 227 13.65 21.49 -22.39
N MET A 228 13.57 22.53 -21.57
CA MET A 228 12.69 23.71 -21.72
C MET A 228 13.48 24.92 -22.25
N ASP A 229 14.08 24.77 -23.44
CA ASP A 229 15.01 25.78 -24.01
C ASP A 229 14.34 27.13 -24.31
N ASP A 230 13.06 27.11 -24.69
CA ASP A 230 12.34 28.36 -24.94
C ASP A 230 12.08 29.13 -23.65
N GLU A 231 11.80 28.43 -22.57
CA GLU A 231 11.64 28.99 -21.23
C GLU A 231 12.95 29.60 -20.72
N VAL A 232 14.08 28.94 -20.95
CA VAL A 232 15.43 29.51 -20.66
C VAL A 232 15.58 30.88 -21.33
N ARG A 233 15.28 30.98 -22.64
CA ARG A 233 15.39 32.25 -23.38
C ARG A 233 14.48 33.32 -22.83
N ILE A 234 13.25 32.98 -22.46
CA ILE A 234 12.28 33.93 -21.90
C ILE A 234 12.74 34.40 -20.52
N ILE A 235 13.21 33.50 -19.66
CA ILE A 235 13.69 33.83 -18.32
C ILE A 235 14.95 34.71 -18.39
N CYS A 236 15.94 34.33 -19.21
CA CYS A 236 17.14 35.15 -19.40
C CYS A 236 16.81 36.57 -19.91
N ARG A 237 15.87 36.67 -20.86
CA ARG A 237 15.45 37.98 -21.37
C ARG A 237 14.80 38.85 -20.28
N ARG A 238 13.85 38.27 -19.52
CA ARG A 238 13.22 38.98 -18.39
C ARG A 238 14.22 39.41 -17.33
N LEU A 239 15.18 38.57 -17.06
CA LEU A 239 16.25 38.86 -16.10
C LEU A 239 17.14 39.99 -16.62
N ALA A 240 17.57 39.96 -17.88
CA ALA A 240 18.37 41.01 -18.50
C ALA A 240 17.64 42.35 -18.49
N ASP A 241 16.34 42.35 -18.87
CA ASP A 241 15.52 43.57 -18.84
C ASP A 241 15.43 44.17 -17.41
N ALA A 242 15.19 43.33 -16.40
CA ALA A 242 15.13 43.78 -15.00
C ALA A 242 16.48 44.30 -14.48
N LEU A 243 17.61 43.70 -14.91
CA LEU A 243 18.94 44.18 -14.55
C LEU A 243 19.32 45.48 -15.25
N LEU A 244 18.85 45.69 -16.48
CA LEU A 244 19.00 46.97 -17.19
C LEU A 244 18.24 48.09 -16.47
N GLU A 245 17.03 47.87 -15.99
CA GLU A 245 16.27 48.81 -15.17
C GLU A 245 17.02 49.21 -13.89
N GLN A 246 17.74 48.22 -13.28
CA GLN A 246 18.60 48.45 -12.12
C GLN A 246 19.98 49.07 -12.46
N GLN A 247 20.25 49.39 -13.73
CA GLN A 247 21.53 49.92 -14.23
C GLN A 247 22.72 48.95 -14.03
N LYS A 248 22.47 47.66 -13.85
CA LYS A 248 23.51 46.59 -13.71
C LYS A 248 23.94 46.03 -15.08
N TYR A 249 24.46 46.89 -15.96
CA TYR A 249 24.74 46.59 -17.37
C TYR A 249 25.69 45.42 -17.57
N GLY A 250 26.73 45.27 -16.72
CA GLY A 250 27.71 44.19 -16.84
C GLY A 250 27.12 42.81 -16.62
N VAL A 251 26.19 42.69 -15.67
CA VAL A 251 25.52 41.44 -15.34
C VAL A 251 24.42 41.14 -16.37
N ALA A 252 23.70 42.17 -16.84
CA ALA A 252 22.67 42.02 -17.86
C ALA A 252 23.17 41.44 -19.20
N ILE A 253 24.44 41.65 -19.55
CA ILE A 253 25.06 41.10 -20.77
C ILE A 253 25.39 39.62 -20.64
N ALA A 254 25.57 39.14 -19.41
CA ALA A 254 25.91 37.73 -19.17
C ALA A 254 24.71 36.77 -19.36
N TYR A 255 23.52 37.30 -19.28
CA TYR A 255 22.26 36.57 -19.49
C TYR A 255 21.62 36.90 -20.85
#